data_acedc3a1e8aa8550b79599a0330be772
#
_entry.id   acedc3a1e8aa8550b79599a0330be772
#
_cell.length_a   1.000
_cell.length_b   1.000
_cell.length_c   1.000
_cell.angle_alpha   90.00
_cell.angle_beta   90.00
_cell.angle_gamma   90.00
#
_symmetry.space_group_name_H-M   'P 1'
#
loop_
_entity.id
_entity.type
_entity.pdbx_description
1 polymer ?
#
loop_
_entity_poly.entity_id
_entity_poly.type
_entity_poly.pdbx_seq_one_letter_code
_entity_poly.pdbx_strand_id
1 'polypeptide(L)'
;MVKPLLLAFAMLCACTARAGLPEQIARIKPSIVAVGTYQKLRSPALQIRGSGFVIGDGQTVVTNLHVLPEQAASDERLVVVIPGSPLRLLDAEALARDRDHDLALLRIGTALPALRLAAAEPVREGQEIFFTGFPIGAALGAVPVTHRGIIAAITPMALPAGNDRQINSAAIRQLRSGPLMAYQLDATAYPGNSGSALLDAESGDVLGIINMVFVKGAKESALSQPTGISFAIPVRYLIELLGRR
;
A
#
# COMPACT_ATOMS: atom_id res chain seq x y z
N MET A 1 -33.03 45.96 -45.77
CA MET A 1 -33.51 45.17 -44.62
C MET A 1 -32.61 43.95 -44.45
N VAL A 2 -31.65 44.01 -43.52
CA VAL A 2 -30.69 42.94 -43.23
C VAL A 2 -31.14 42.25 -41.95
N LYS A 3 -31.46 40.95 -42.03
CA LYS A 3 -31.82 40.12 -40.87
C LYS A 3 -30.51 39.71 -40.10
N PRO A 4 -30.44 39.89 -38.80
CA PRO A 4 -29.32 39.37 -38.02
C PRO A 4 -29.48 37.89 -37.78
N LEU A 5 -28.47 37.11 -38.23
CA LEU A 5 -28.32 35.71 -37.95
C LEU A 5 -27.80 35.52 -36.52
N LEU A 6 -28.66 35.14 -35.59
CA LEU A 6 -28.27 34.78 -34.22
C LEU A 6 -27.54 33.43 -34.27
N LEU A 7 -26.22 33.47 -34.15
CA LEU A 7 -25.38 32.29 -33.93
C LEU A 7 -25.50 31.89 -32.47
N ALA A 8 -26.33 30.88 -32.17
CA ALA A 8 -26.37 30.26 -30.84
C ALA A 8 -25.11 29.42 -30.65
N PHE A 9 -24.15 29.93 -29.92
CA PHE A 9 -22.98 29.19 -29.48
C PHE A 9 -23.40 28.28 -28.33
N ALA A 10 -23.77 27.03 -28.64
CA ALA A 10 -24.02 26.00 -27.65
C ALA A 10 -22.66 25.59 -27.02
N MET A 11 -22.35 26.19 -25.88
CA MET A 11 -21.21 25.82 -25.06
C MET A 11 -21.49 24.42 -24.46
N LEU A 12 -20.99 23.38 -25.10
CA LEU A 12 -21.02 22.01 -24.60
C LEU A 12 -20.09 21.98 -23.37
N CYS A 13 -20.64 22.19 -22.18
CA CYS A 13 -19.96 21.86 -20.93
C CYS A 13 -19.79 20.34 -20.94
N ALA A 14 -18.64 19.85 -21.41
CA ALA A 14 -18.21 18.48 -21.17
C ALA A 14 -17.95 18.35 -19.66
N CYS A 15 -19.01 18.02 -18.88
CA CYS A 15 -18.84 17.49 -17.55
C CYS A 15 -18.04 16.18 -17.71
N THR A 16 -16.74 16.26 -17.47
CA THR A 16 -15.94 15.04 -17.25
C THR A 16 -16.51 14.37 -16.01
N ALA A 17 -17.36 13.37 -16.21
CA ALA A 17 -17.87 12.55 -15.11
C ALA A 17 -16.65 11.91 -14.45
N ARG A 18 -16.29 12.42 -13.26
CA ARG A 18 -15.27 11.79 -12.43
C ARG A 18 -15.81 10.46 -11.94
N ALA A 19 -15.02 9.41 -12.10
CA ALA A 19 -15.38 8.12 -11.54
C ALA A 19 -15.50 8.25 -10.01
N GLY A 20 -16.66 7.88 -9.46
CA GLY A 20 -16.87 7.88 -8.03
C GLY A 20 -16.01 6.84 -7.31
N LEU A 21 -16.00 6.88 -5.98
CA LEU A 21 -15.22 5.93 -5.19
C LEU A 21 -15.57 4.44 -5.48
N PRO A 22 -16.85 4.06 -5.71
CA PRO A 22 -17.20 2.69 -6.07
C PRO A 22 -16.52 2.21 -7.35
N GLU A 23 -16.50 3.05 -8.39
CA GLU A 23 -15.86 2.76 -9.68
C GLU A 23 -14.33 2.66 -9.54
N GLN A 24 -13.74 3.55 -8.73
CA GLN A 24 -12.32 3.49 -8.41
C GLN A 24 -11.98 2.18 -7.71
N ILE A 25 -12.74 1.79 -6.68
CA ILE A 25 -12.56 0.54 -5.96
C ILE A 25 -12.67 -0.67 -6.89
N ALA A 26 -13.67 -0.70 -7.76
CA ALA A 26 -13.85 -1.79 -8.73
C ALA A 26 -12.64 -1.90 -9.68
N ARG A 27 -12.10 -0.76 -10.12
CA ARG A 27 -10.94 -0.68 -11.01
C ARG A 27 -9.66 -1.20 -10.37
N ILE A 28 -9.41 -0.85 -9.09
CA ILE A 28 -8.13 -1.16 -8.43
C ILE A 28 -8.09 -2.56 -7.81
N LYS A 29 -9.24 -3.13 -7.43
CA LYS A 29 -9.31 -4.43 -6.74
C LYS A 29 -8.53 -5.56 -7.42
N PRO A 30 -8.52 -5.71 -8.77
CA PRO A 30 -7.73 -6.75 -9.43
C PRO A 30 -6.22 -6.61 -9.26
N SER A 31 -5.75 -5.43 -8.86
CA SER A 31 -4.32 -5.14 -8.62
C SER A 31 -3.93 -5.34 -7.15
N ILE A 32 -4.90 -5.58 -6.26
CA ILE A 32 -4.67 -5.73 -4.81
C ILE A 32 -4.54 -7.21 -4.47
N VAL A 33 -3.48 -7.55 -3.78
CA VAL A 33 -3.14 -8.93 -3.42
C VAL A 33 -2.80 -9.02 -1.93
N ALA A 34 -3.01 -10.20 -1.34
CA ALA A 34 -2.42 -10.47 -0.02
C ALA A 34 -1.02 -11.06 -0.20
N VAL A 35 -0.16 -10.80 0.78
CA VAL A 35 1.20 -11.36 0.85
C VAL A 35 1.29 -12.25 2.07
N GLY A 36 1.86 -13.43 1.90
CA GLY A 36 1.95 -14.40 2.98
C GLY A 36 2.92 -15.52 2.69
N THR A 37 2.86 -16.53 3.53
CA THR A 37 3.67 -17.75 3.39
C THR A 37 2.80 -18.98 3.34
N TYR A 38 3.23 -19.96 2.59
CA TYR A 38 2.60 -21.27 2.48
C TYR A 38 3.57 -22.37 2.90
N GLN A 39 3.13 -23.23 3.81
CA GLN A 39 3.88 -24.40 4.27
C GLN A 39 2.91 -25.57 4.39
N LYS A 40 3.14 -26.62 3.61
CA LYS A 40 2.18 -27.72 3.43
C LYS A 40 1.75 -28.41 4.73
N LEU A 41 2.69 -28.56 5.66
CA LEU A 41 2.47 -29.30 6.92
C LEU A 41 2.05 -28.39 8.09
N ARG A 42 1.99 -27.08 7.88
CA ARG A 42 1.52 -26.13 8.90
C ARG A 42 -0.01 -26.09 8.92
N SER A 43 -0.59 -25.86 10.09
CA SER A 43 -2.03 -25.61 10.24
C SER A 43 -2.28 -24.22 10.84
N PRO A 44 -2.91 -23.29 10.10
CA PRO A 44 -3.28 -23.37 8.68
C PRO A 44 -2.04 -23.32 7.76
N ALA A 45 -2.10 -24.01 6.62
CA ALA A 45 -1.00 -24.09 5.66
C ALA A 45 -0.67 -22.70 5.06
N LEU A 46 -1.67 -21.89 4.77
CA LEU A 46 -1.54 -20.50 4.31
C LEU A 46 -1.59 -19.55 5.52
N GLN A 47 -0.61 -18.67 5.61
CA GLN A 47 -0.58 -17.58 6.58
C GLN A 47 -0.46 -16.25 5.84
N ILE A 48 -1.53 -15.46 5.82
CA ILE A 48 -1.51 -14.08 5.30
C ILE A 48 -0.82 -13.20 6.34
N ARG A 49 0.18 -12.43 5.92
CA ARG A 49 1.01 -11.58 6.78
C ARG A 49 0.74 -10.09 6.56
N GLY A 50 0.26 -9.72 5.37
CA GLY A 50 -0.04 -8.35 5.00
C GLY A 50 -0.65 -8.25 3.60
N SER A 51 -0.67 -7.05 3.11
CA SER A 51 -1.20 -6.66 1.81
C SER A 51 -0.08 -6.33 0.83
N GLY A 52 -0.41 -6.27 -0.44
CA GLY A 52 0.45 -5.78 -1.50
C GLY A 52 -0.37 -5.31 -2.68
N PHE A 53 0.31 -4.70 -3.64
CA PHE A 53 -0.31 -4.26 -4.89
C PHE A 53 0.66 -4.38 -6.06
N VAL A 54 0.10 -4.54 -7.23
CA VAL A 54 0.83 -4.78 -8.48
C VAL A 54 1.14 -3.47 -9.17
N ILE A 55 2.36 -3.36 -9.73
CA ILE A 55 2.83 -2.18 -10.48
C ILE A 55 3.54 -2.57 -11.79
N GLY A 56 3.78 -1.57 -12.62
CA GLY A 56 4.67 -1.65 -13.79
C GLY A 56 4.22 -2.69 -14.81
N ASP A 57 5.02 -3.74 -14.97
CA ASP A 57 4.81 -4.83 -15.93
C ASP A 57 3.72 -5.84 -15.53
N GLY A 58 3.04 -5.60 -14.42
CA GLY A 58 2.03 -6.51 -13.89
C GLY A 58 2.61 -7.72 -13.13
N GLN A 59 3.91 -7.87 -13.07
CA GLN A 59 4.59 -8.96 -12.37
C GLN A 59 5.40 -8.50 -11.16
N THR A 60 5.42 -7.20 -10.90
CA THR A 60 6.07 -6.61 -9.72
C THR A 60 5.03 -6.27 -8.67
N VAL A 61 5.16 -6.85 -7.48
CA VAL A 61 4.31 -6.59 -6.31
C VAL A 61 5.09 -5.78 -5.29
N VAL A 62 4.46 -4.72 -4.79
CA VAL A 62 4.97 -3.88 -3.70
C VAL A 62 4.33 -4.31 -2.40
N THR A 63 5.12 -4.35 -1.33
CA THR A 63 4.66 -4.56 0.06
C THR A 63 5.64 -3.93 1.04
N ASN A 64 5.37 -4.01 2.35
CA ASN A 64 6.36 -3.65 3.36
C ASN A 64 7.38 -4.77 3.59
N LEU A 65 8.58 -4.39 3.98
CA LEU A 65 9.64 -5.37 4.26
C LEU A 65 9.31 -6.26 5.46
N HIS A 66 8.71 -5.68 6.53
CA HIS A 66 8.31 -6.45 7.72
C HIS A 66 7.20 -7.48 7.47
N VAL A 67 6.51 -7.40 6.33
CA VAL A 67 5.53 -8.42 5.90
C VAL A 67 6.23 -9.71 5.47
N LEU A 68 7.46 -9.62 4.97
CA LEU A 68 8.23 -10.78 4.56
C LEU A 68 8.73 -11.56 5.79
N PRO A 69 8.91 -12.88 5.70
CA PRO A 69 9.55 -13.64 6.76
C PRO A 69 11.03 -13.22 6.87
N GLU A 70 11.52 -13.04 8.10
CA GLU A 70 12.95 -12.75 8.35
C GLU A 70 13.82 -13.95 7.92
N GLN A 71 13.38 -15.13 8.27
CA GLN A 71 13.96 -16.42 7.87
C GLN A 71 12.81 -17.34 7.50
N ALA A 72 12.82 -17.83 6.27
CA ALA A 72 11.87 -18.86 5.84
C ALA A 72 12.38 -20.25 6.28
N ALA A 73 11.49 -21.09 6.77
CA ALA A 73 11.81 -22.52 6.94
C ALA A 73 12.10 -23.13 5.56
N SER A 74 12.85 -24.23 5.52
CA SER A 74 13.30 -24.83 4.27
C SER A 74 12.16 -25.26 3.32
N ASP A 75 10.96 -25.49 3.86
CA ASP A 75 9.74 -25.90 3.15
C ASP A 75 8.67 -24.78 3.10
N GLU A 76 8.98 -23.59 3.61
CA GLU A 76 8.10 -22.42 3.58
C GLU A 76 8.32 -21.59 2.31
N ARG A 77 7.24 -21.33 1.57
CA ARG A 77 7.28 -20.54 0.34
C ARG A 77 6.63 -19.18 0.58
N LEU A 78 7.26 -18.13 0.08
CA LEU A 78 6.64 -16.81 -0.03
C LEU A 78 5.60 -16.85 -1.15
N VAL A 79 4.38 -16.40 -0.86
CA VAL A 79 3.27 -16.44 -1.80
C VAL A 79 2.54 -15.11 -1.86
N VAL A 80 2.05 -14.80 -3.06
CA VAL A 80 1.06 -13.77 -3.32
C VAL A 80 -0.29 -14.47 -3.49
N VAL A 81 -1.30 -13.98 -2.75
CA VAL A 81 -2.65 -14.55 -2.74
C VAL A 81 -3.57 -13.64 -3.52
N ILE A 82 -4.15 -14.15 -4.59
CA ILE A 82 -5.16 -13.46 -5.38
C ILE A 82 -6.53 -13.83 -4.81
N PRO A 83 -7.35 -12.83 -4.41
CA PRO A 83 -8.71 -13.07 -3.96
C PRO A 83 -9.56 -13.78 -5.02
N GLY A 84 -10.45 -14.63 -4.57
CA GLY A 84 -11.37 -15.35 -5.45
C GLY A 84 -11.90 -16.63 -4.80
N SER A 85 -12.78 -17.33 -5.49
CA SER A 85 -13.29 -18.63 -5.09
C SER A 85 -13.09 -19.61 -6.25
N PRO A 86 -12.08 -20.49 -6.19
CA PRO A 86 -11.09 -20.65 -5.12
C PRO A 86 -10.03 -19.52 -5.10
N LEU A 87 -9.32 -19.39 -3.96
CA LEU A 87 -8.12 -18.56 -3.85
C LEU A 87 -7.03 -19.07 -4.79
N ARG A 88 -6.29 -18.16 -5.41
CA ARG A 88 -5.11 -18.51 -6.22
C ARG A 88 -3.84 -18.10 -5.49
N LEU A 89 -2.90 -19.03 -5.38
CA LEU A 89 -1.58 -18.79 -4.80
C LEU A 89 -0.56 -18.71 -5.93
N LEU A 90 0.22 -17.64 -5.96
CA LEU A 90 1.36 -17.49 -6.84
C LEU A 90 2.63 -17.49 -6.00
N ASP A 91 3.61 -18.32 -6.36
CA ASP A 91 4.93 -18.25 -5.76
C ASP A 91 5.54 -16.87 -6.06
N ALA A 92 6.23 -16.31 -5.09
CA ALA A 92 6.83 -15.01 -5.19
C ALA A 92 8.29 -15.03 -4.72
N GLU A 93 9.12 -14.24 -5.39
CA GLU A 93 10.53 -14.07 -5.05
C GLU A 93 10.81 -12.61 -4.68
N ALA A 94 11.61 -12.39 -3.65
CA ALA A 94 12.00 -11.04 -3.27
C ALA A 94 13.01 -10.47 -4.27
N LEU A 95 12.61 -9.41 -5.00
CA LEU A 95 13.44 -8.71 -5.97
C LEU A 95 14.34 -7.65 -5.33
N ALA A 96 13.78 -6.91 -4.37
CA ALA A 96 14.47 -5.83 -3.68
C ALA A 96 13.94 -5.69 -2.25
N ARG A 97 14.81 -5.21 -1.36
CA ARG A 97 14.49 -4.95 0.06
C ARG A 97 15.10 -3.61 0.43
N ASP A 98 14.29 -2.69 0.90
CA ASP A 98 14.71 -1.40 1.45
C ASP A 98 14.39 -1.38 2.95
N ARG A 99 15.43 -1.53 3.75
CA ARG A 99 15.32 -1.54 5.22
C ARG A 99 15.11 -0.15 5.79
N ASP A 100 15.59 0.87 5.09
CA ASP A 100 15.54 2.26 5.55
C ASP A 100 14.13 2.84 5.40
N HIS A 101 13.34 2.32 4.46
CA HIS A 101 11.96 2.75 4.21
C HIS A 101 10.93 1.64 4.46
N ASP A 102 11.35 0.46 4.95
CA ASP A 102 10.47 -0.69 5.17
C ASP A 102 9.66 -1.09 3.92
N LEU A 103 10.32 -1.12 2.75
CA LEU A 103 9.73 -1.49 1.47
C LEU A 103 10.33 -2.79 0.93
N ALA A 104 9.52 -3.56 0.21
CA ALA A 104 9.96 -4.72 -0.53
C ALA A 104 9.26 -4.82 -1.87
N LEU A 105 10.01 -5.32 -2.87
CA LEU A 105 9.49 -5.68 -4.19
C LEU A 105 9.55 -7.19 -4.34
N LEU A 106 8.46 -7.76 -4.86
CA LEU A 106 8.35 -9.18 -5.14
C LEU A 106 8.13 -9.40 -6.63
N ARG A 107 8.63 -10.52 -7.15
CA ARG A 107 8.36 -10.99 -8.51
C ARG A 107 7.37 -12.14 -8.46
N ILE A 108 6.37 -12.11 -9.34
CA ILE A 108 5.41 -13.18 -9.57
C ILE A 108 5.46 -13.64 -11.03
N GLY A 109 5.15 -14.91 -11.28
CA GLY A 109 5.22 -15.49 -12.62
C GLY A 109 4.05 -15.12 -13.55
N THR A 110 2.97 -14.53 -13.01
CA THR A 110 1.75 -14.20 -13.77
C THR A 110 1.50 -12.71 -13.73
N ALA A 111 1.32 -12.08 -14.87
CA ALA A 111 0.97 -10.65 -14.93
C ALA A 111 -0.47 -10.43 -14.45
N LEU A 112 -0.64 -9.42 -13.60
CA LEU A 112 -1.91 -8.92 -13.09
C LEU A 112 -2.08 -7.44 -13.48
N PRO A 113 -3.28 -6.88 -13.43
CA PRO A 113 -3.49 -5.45 -13.62
C PRO A 113 -2.58 -4.64 -12.69
N ALA A 114 -1.92 -3.61 -13.22
CA ALA A 114 -0.99 -2.79 -12.47
C ALA A 114 -1.62 -1.46 -12.09
N LEU A 115 -1.31 -0.97 -10.88
CA LEU A 115 -1.64 0.38 -10.45
C LEU A 115 -0.64 1.38 -11.02
N ARG A 116 -1.11 2.59 -11.26
CA ARG A 116 -0.27 3.72 -11.63
C ARG A 116 0.27 4.38 -10.36
N LEU A 117 1.57 4.64 -10.35
CA LEU A 117 2.20 5.45 -9.30
C LEU A 117 1.93 6.93 -9.61
N ALA A 118 1.59 7.71 -8.58
CA ALA A 118 1.53 9.15 -8.73
C ALA A 118 2.90 9.70 -9.13
N ALA A 119 2.92 10.77 -9.93
CA ALA A 119 4.11 11.57 -10.12
C ALA A 119 4.59 12.10 -8.75
N ALA A 120 5.86 12.46 -8.64
CA ALA A 120 6.44 13.00 -7.40
C ALA A 120 5.90 14.42 -7.07
N GLU A 121 4.63 14.68 -7.36
CA GLU A 121 3.96 15.93 -6.99
C GLU A 121 3.70 15.95 -5.48
N PRO A 122 3.76 17.15 -4.86
CA PRO A 122 3.55 17.25 -3.43
C PRO A 122 2.11 16.87 -3.06
N VAL A 123 1.98 15.79 -2.31
CA VAL A 123 0.74 15.44 -1.62
C VAL A 123 0.41 16.55 -0.62
N ARG A 124 -0.86 16.88 -0.45
CA ARG A 124 -1.32 17.97 0.42
C ARG A 124 -2.10 17.42 1.61
N GLU A 125 -1.95 18.09 2.75
CA GLU A 125 -2.82 17.86 3.89
C GLU A 125 -4.27 18.21 3.53
N GLY A 126 -5.22 17.41 4.02
CA GLY A 126 -6.63 17.47 3.65
C GLY A 126 -6.98 16.70 2.36
N GLN A 127 -6.00 16.18 1.61
CA GLN A 127 -6.24 15.40 0.40
C GLN A 127 -7.01 14.11 0.73
N GLU A 128 -8.13 13.88 0.03
CA GLU A 128 -8.92 12.66 0.20
C GLU A 128 -8.19 11.44 -0.36
N ILE A 129 -8.20 10.37 0.43
CA ILE A 129 -7.52 9.12 0.10
C ILE A 129 -8.42 7.91 0.39
N PHE A 130 -8.07 6.80 -0.21
CA PHE A 130 -8.54 5.49 0.20
C PHE A 130 -7.43 4.45 0.07
N PHE A 131 -7.59 3.34 0.75
CA PHE A 131 -6.71 2.17 0.61
C PHE A 131 -7.51 0.89 0.73
N THR A 132 -7.04 -0.15 0.04
CA THR A 132 -7.68 -1.47 0.04
C THR A 132 -6.64 -2.52 0.40
N GLY A 133 -6.96 -3.37 1.36
CA GLY A 133 -6.05 -4.40 1.84
C GLY A 133 -6.79 -5.55 2.54
N PHE A 134 -6.05 -6.38 3.27
CA PHE A 134 -6.53 -7.58 3.93
C PHE A 134 -6.39 -7.44 5.46
N PRO A 135 -7.27 -6.64 6.11
CA PRO A 135 -7.22 -6.44 7.55
C PRO A 135 -7.43 -7.77 8.28
N ILE A 136 -6.73 -7.92 9.42
CA ILE A 136 -6.83 -9.09 10.32
C ILE A 136 -6.48 -10.42 9.61
N GLY A 137 -5.85 -10.36 8.45
CA GLY A 137 -5.33 -11.54 7.73
C GLY A 137 -6.41 -12.57 7.41
N ALA A 138 -6.13 -13.85 7.71
CA ALA A 138 -7.02 -14.97 7.37
C ALA A 138 -8.32 -15.01 8.19
N ALA A 139 -8.47 -14.22 9.27
CA ALA A 139 -9.65 -14.27 10.14
C ALA A 139 -10.93 -13.79 9.43
N LEU A 140 -10.80 -12.85 8.48
CA LEU A 140 -11.91 -12.38 7.65
C LEU A 140 -11.94 -13.06 6.26
N GLY A 141 -11.10 -14.08 6.06
CA GLY A 141 -10.85 -14.63 4.73
C GLY A 141 -9.99 -13.66 3.89
N ALA A 142 -9.58 -14.10 2.70
CA ALA A 142 -8.81 -13.25 1.78
C ALA A 142 -9.75 -12.31 0.99
N VAL A 143 -10.59 -11.53 1.71
CA VAL A 143 -11.50 -10.54 1.11
C VAL A 143 -10.87 -9.16 1.29
N PRO A 144 -10.59 -8.43 0.19
CA PRO A 144 -10.04 -7.09 0.29
C PRO A 144 -11.09 -6.09 0.82
N VAL A 145 -10.71 -5.34 1.85
CA VAL A 145 -11.55 -4.32 2.50
C VAL A 145 -11.01 -2.94 2.19
N THR A 146 -11.90 -2.00 1.84
CA THR A 146 -11.53 -0.62 1.53
C THR A 146 -11.84 0.30 2.69
N HIS A 147 -10.88 1.18 3.00
CA HIS A 147 -10.98 2.27 3.96
C HIS A 147 -10.77 3.60 3.24
N ARG A 148 -11.41 4.67 3.72
CA ARG A 148 -11.20 6.04 3.21
C ARG A 148 -10.83 6.97 4.36
N GLY A 149 -10.23 8.09 4.01
CA GLY A 149 -9.86 9.13 4.96
C GLY A 149 -9.20 10.30 4.25
N ILE A 150 -8.35 11.02 4.98
CA ILE A 150 -7.56 12.13 4.46
C ILE A 150 -6.10 12.01 4.90
N ILE A 151 -5.22 12.71 4.19
CA ILE A 151 -3.87 13.03 4.68
C ILE A 151 -4.03 14.07 5.78
N ALA A 152 -3.81 13.69 7.04
CA ALA A 152 -3.96 14.57 8.19
C ALA A 152 -2.73 15.45 8.43
N ALA A 153 -1.52 14.89 8.18
CA ALA A 153 -0.25 15.62 8.28
C ALA A 153 0.85 14.96 7.44
N ILE A 154 1.85 15.75 7.09
CA ILE A 154 3.11 15.27 6.52
C ILE A 154 4.18 15.49 7.59
N THR A 155 4.64 14.40 8.23
CA THR A 155 5.42 14.47 9.45
C THR A 155 6.73 13.67 9.36
N PRO A 156 7.82 14.16 9.97
CA PRO A 156 9.02 13.34 10.14
C PRO A 156 8.76 12.20 11.13
N MET A 157 9.18 11.00 10.76
CA MET A 157 9.07 9.82 11.61
C MET A 157 10.41 9.16 11.84
N ALA A 158 10.62 8.71 13.07
CA ALA A 158 11.71 7.80 13.38
C ALA A 158 11.18 6.36 13.27
N LEU A 159 11.83 5.53 12.46
CA LEU A 159 11.61 4.09 12.55
C LEU A 159 11.92 3.62 13.97
N PRO A 160 11.11 2.73 14.57
CA PRO A 160 11.43 2.18 15.88
C PRO A 160 12.82 1.53 15.82
N ALA A 161 13.77 2.09 16.57
CA ALA A 161 15.05 1.43 16.77
C ALA A 161 14.77 0.11 17.50
N GLY A 162 15.10 -1.02 16.88
CA GLY A 162 15.07 -2.30 17.57
C GLY A 162 15.94 -2.21 18.83
N ASN A 163 15.48 -2.82 19.91
CA ASN A 163 16.04 -2.92 21.26
C ASN A 163 17.22 -2.01 21.63
N ASP A 164 17.05 -1.25 22.70
CA ASP A 164 17.82 -0.12 23.27
C ASP A 164 19.36 -0.25 23.43
N ARG A 165 20.02 -1.23 22.86
CA ARG A 165 21.46 -1.45 23.08
C ARG A 165 22.35 -1.39 21.84
N GLN A 166 21.79 -1.16 20.67
CA GLN A 166 22.60 -0.96 19.47
C GLN A 166 22.23 0.38 18.82
N ILE A 167 23.12 1.37 18.95
CA ILE A 167 23.21 2.42 17.93
C ILE A 167 23.58 1.68 16.65
N ASN A 168 22.53 1.15 15.98
CA ASN A 168 22.74 0.34 14.81
C ASN A 168 23.05 1.26 13.61
N SER A 169 23.68 0.71 12.61
CA SER A 169 24.05 1.41 11.38
C SER A 169 22.84 2.09 10.69
N ALA A 170 21.60 1.69 11.01
CA ALA A 170 20.38 2.32 10.55
C ALA A 170 20.13 3.68 11.22
N ALA A 171 20.30 3.78 12.54
CA ALA A 171 20.18 5.05 13.27
C ALA A 171 21.24 6.07 12.79
N ILE A 172 22.47 5.61 12.53
CA ILE A 172 23.55 6.47 12.01
C ILE A 172 23.23 6.94 10.59
N ARG A 173 22.70 6.06 9.71
CA ARG A 173 22.25 6.43 8.37
C ARG A 173 21.11 7.45 8.43
N GLN A 174 20.12 7.22 9.28
CA GLN A 174 18.97 8.12 9.46
C GLN A 174 19.39 9.51 9.96
N LEU A 175 20.41 9.60 10.80
CA LEU A 175 21.00 10.88 11.20
C LEU A 175 21.70 11.61 10.02
N ARG A 176 22.18 10.89 9.02
CA ARG A 176 22.84 11.44 7.83
C ARG A 176 21.87 11.81 6.70
N SER A 177 20.81 11.04 6.52
CA SER A 177 19.81 11.22 5.44
C SER A 177 18.61 12.07 5.84
N GLY A 178 18.54 12.50 7.11
CA GLY A 178 17.37 13.19 7.66
C GLY A 178 16.24 12.21 8.05
N PRO A 179 15.21 12.72 8.72
CA PRO A 179 14.09 11.89 9.16
C PRO A 179 13.28 11.37 7.96
N LEU A 180 12.82 10.13 8.06
CA LEU A 180 11.84 9.58 7.12
C LEU A 180 10.56 10.42 7.20
N MET A 181 10.18 11.05 6.09
CA MET A 181 8.87 11.71 6.01
C MET A 181 7.79 10.68 5.77
N ALA A 182 6.69 10.75 6.53
CA ALA A 182 5.53 9.89 6.37
C ALA A 182 4.25 10.71 6.29
N TYR A 183 3.22 10.13 5.70
CA TYR A 183 1.88 10.66 5.74
C TYR A 183 1.16 10.11 6.98
N GLN A 184 0.76 10.99 7.88
CA GLN A 184 -0.19 10.67 8.93
C GLN A 184 -1.59 10.77 8.34
N LEU A 185 -2.41 9.77 8.58
CA LEU A 185 -3.76 9.66 8.02
C LEU A 185 -4.80 9.76 9.12
N ASP A 186 -5.90 10.48 8.85
CA ASP A 186 -7.15 10.32 9.56
C ASP A 186 -7.94 9.21 8.84
N ALA A 187 -7.59 7.99 9.20
CA ALA A 187 -8.16 6.76 8.67
C ALA A 187 -7.74 5.59 9.56
N THR A 188 -8.65 4.65 9.81
CA THR A 188 -8.34 3.48 10.62
C THR A 188 -7.75 2.37 9.74
N ALA A 189 -6.51 1.99 10.00
CA ALA A 189 -5.90 0.79 9.45
C ALA A 189 -5.75 -0.28 10.54
N TYR A 190 -5.85 -1.53 10.15
CA TYR A 190 -5.75 -2.69 11.03
C TYR A 190 -4.52 -3.54 10.66
N PRO A 191 -4.03 -4.39 11.59
CA PRO A 191 -3.02 -5.40 11.26
C PRO A 191 -3.43 -6.20 10.02
N GLY A 192 -2.52 -6.33 9.07
CA GLY A 192 -2.80 -6.90 7.75
C GLY A 192 -2.97 -5.86 6.63
N ASN A 193 -3.26 -4.59 6.95
CA ASN A 193 -3.23 -3.51 5.96
C ASN A 193 -1.81 -3.04 5.60
N SER A 194 -0.78 -3.44 6.35
CA SER A 194 0.62 -3.19 5.97
C SER A 194 0.89 -3.64 4.54
N GLY A 195 1.47 -2.77 3.71
CA GLY A 195 1.75 -3.00 2.30
C GLY A 195 0.61 -2.63 1.34
N SER A 196 -0.55 -2.19 1.83
CA SER A 196 -1.63 -1.68 0.98
C SER A 196 -1.23 -0.40 0.26
N ALA A 197 -1.67 -0.24 -0.99
CA ALA A 197 -1.56 1.02 -1.71
C ALA A 197 -2.43 2.09 -1.05
N LEU A 198 -1.84 3.24 -0.69
CA LEU A 198 -2.56 4.46 -0.39
C LEU A 198 -2.86 5.17 -1.71
N LEU A 199 -4.12 5.40 -2.01
CA LEU A 199 -4.59 5.88 -3.31
C LEU A 199 -5.24 7.25 -3.17
N ASP A 200 -4.99 8.10 -4.13
CA ASP A 200 -5.72 9.35 -4.31
C ASP A 200 -7.19 9.06 -4.65
N ALA A 201 -8.11 9.68 -3.94
CA ALA A 201 -9.54 9.41 -4.13
C ALA A 201 -10.09 9.91 -5.48
N GLU A 202 -9.41 10.86 -6.10
CA GLU A 202 -9.81 11.45 -7.37
C GLU A 202 -9.22 10.70 -8.57
N SER A 203 -7.89 10.53 -8.62
CA SER A 203 -7.18 9.90 -9.73
C SER A 203 -7.10 8.38 -9.62
N GLY A 204 -7.09 7.86 -8.38
CA GLY A 204 -6.80 6.46 -8.07
C GLY A 204 -5.34 6.09 -8.25
N ASP A 205 -4.43 7.07 -8.26
CA ASP A 205 -3.00 6.84 -8.32
C ASP A 205 -2.43 6.53 -6.94
N VAL A 206 -1.35 5.78 -6.91
CA VAL A 206 -0.68 5.41 -5.67
C VAL A 206 0.13 6.59 -5.14
N LEU A 207 -0.27 7.13 -3.99
CA LEU A 207 0.42 8.19 -3.26
C LEU A 207 1.44 7.65 -2.26
N GLY A 208 1.24 6.42 -1.77
CA GLY A 208 2.08 5.83 -0.74
C GLY A 208 1.73 4.38 -0.41
N ILE A 209 2.37 3.86 0.61
CA ILE A 209 2.22 2.48 1.09
C ILE A 209 1.86 2.50 2.58
N ILE A 210 0.72 1.92 2.96
CA ILE A 210 0.28 1.82 4.36
C ILE A 210 1.32 1.06 5.18
N ASN A 211 1.68 1.62 6.34
CA ASN A 211 2.63 1.02 7.25
C ASN A 211 2.10 1.06 8.70
N MET A 212 1.86 -0.14 9.25
CA MET A 212 1.30 -0.28 10.60
C MET A 212 2.38 -0.37 11.70
N VAL A 213 3.67 -0.47 11.35
CA VAL A 213 4.76 -0.54 12.34
C VAL A 213 4.98 0.80 13.04
N PHE A 214 4.60 1.90 12.40
CA PHE A 214 4.75 3.24 12.98
C PHE A 214 3.75 3.53 14.12
N VAL A 215 2.70 2.73 14.27
CA VAL A 215 1.79 2.85 15.41
C VAL A 215 2.46 2.22 16.63
N LYS A 216 3.08 3.06 17.47
CA LYS A 216 3.77 2.63 18.69
C LYS A 216 2.78 2.02 19.68
N GLY A 217 3.06 0.80 20.11
CA GLY A 217 2.40 0.13 21.24
C GLY A 217 1.44 -0.96 20.82
N ALA A 218 1.94 -2.16 20.73
CA ALA A 218 1.25 -3.44 20.66
C ALA A 218 0.17 -3.62 19.59
N LYS A 219 0.40 -4.56 18.68
CA LYS A 219 -0.60 -5.09 17.73
C LYS A 219 -1.94 -5.41 18.41
N GLU A 220 -1.92 -5.77 19.70
CA GLU A 220 -3.07 -6.08 20.53
C GLU A 220 -3.89 -4.83 20.90
N SER A 221 -3.24 -3.69 21.18
CA SER A 221 -3.93 -2.42 21.48
C SER A 221 -4.60 -1.83 20.23
N ALA A 222 -4.05 -2.02 19.04
CA ALA A 222 -4.67 -1.54 17.79
C ALA A 222 -5.95 -2.30 17.43
N LEU A 223 -6.12 -3.53 17.91
CA LEU A 223 -7.36 -4.31 17.76
C LEU A 223 -8.39 -3.94 18.81
N SER A 224 -7.96 -3.63 20.04
CA SER A 224 -8.85 -3.33 21.15
C SER A 224 -9.24 -1.85 21.24
N GLN A 225 -8.37 -0.95 20.78
CA GLN A 225 -8.60 0.50 20.78
C GLN A 225 -8.02 1.14 19.52
N PRO A 226 -8.70 1.07 18.37
CA PRO A 226 -8.23 1.74 17.15
C PRO A 226 -8.20 3.26 17.38
N THR A 227 -7.06 3.87 17.20
CA THR A 227 -6.85 5.31 17.45
C THR A 227 -7.39 6.20 16.33
N GLY A 228 -7.79 5.62 15.19
CA GLY A 228 -8.13 6.38 13.99
C GLY A 228 -6.92 6.97 13.26
N ILE A 229 -5.72 6.84 13.82
CA ILE A 229 -4.47 7.35 13.24
C ILE A 229 -3.71 6.20 12.58
N SER A 230 -3.34 6.39 11.31
CA SER A 230 -2.51 5.46 10.56
C SER A 230 -1.39 6.24 9.85
N PHE A 231 -0.41 5.51 9.31
CA PHE A 231 0.70 6.11 8.61
C PHE A 231 0.95 5.42 7.26
N ALA A 232 1.48 6.19 6.32
CA ALA A 232 1.91 5.66 5.03
C ALA A 232 3.28 6.20 4.64
N ILE A 233 4.04 5.36 3.97
CA ILE A 233 5.33 5.69 3.36
C ILE A 233 5.03 6.39 2.02
N PRO A 234 5.54 7.59 1.76
CA PRO A 234 5.38 8.28 0.49
C PRO A 234 5.86 7.47 -0.72
N VAL A 235 5.15 7.55 -1.82
CA VAL A 235 5.46 6.81 -3.07
C VAL A 235 6.84 7.14 -3.65
N ARG A 236 7.39 8.33 -3.36
CA ARG A 236 8.74 8.72 -3.80
C ARG A 236 9.81 7.72 -3.38
N TYR A 237 9.73 7.15 -2.17
CA TYR A 237 10.69 6.15 -1.70
C TYR A 237 10.58 4.82 -2.49
N LEU A 238 9.37 4.47 -2.95
CA LEU A 238 9.18 3.36 -3.87
C LEU A 238 9.80 3.66 -5.24
N ILE A 239 9.61 4.88 -5.76
CA ILE A 239 10.21 5.32 -7.05
C ILE A 239 11.74 5.28 -6.96
N GLU A 240 12.31 5.75 -5.84
CA GLU A 240 13.75 5.66 -5.59
C GLU A 240 14.25 4.20 -5.55
N LEU A 241 13.50 3.30 -4.90
CA LEU A 241 13.83 1.87 -4.84
C LEU A 241 13.81 1.23 -6.23
N LEU A 242 12.83 1.58 -7.06
CA LEU A 242 12.73 1.11 -8.44
C LEU A 242 13.87 1.63 -9.32
N GLY A 243 14.35 2.85 -9.11
CA GLY A 243 15.46 3.45 -9.86
C GLY A 243 16.86 2.92 -9.48
N ARG A 244 16.98 2.19 -8.37
CA ARG A 244 18.23 1.54 -7.92
C ARG A 244 18.45 0.15 -8.52
N ARG A 245 17.56 -0.32 -9.37
CA ARG A 245 17.58 -1.67 -9.98
C ARG A 245 18.26 -1.69 -11.32
#